data_eb36b655fafb24b1c9b398f3974dbc13
#
_entry.id   eb36b655fafb24b1c9b398f3974dbc13
#
_cell.length_a   1.000
_cell.length_b   1.000
_cell.length_c   1.000
_cell.angle_alpha   90.00
_cell.angle_beta   90.00
_cell.angle_gamma   90.00
#
_symmetry.space_group_name_H-M   'P 1'
#
loop_
_entity.id
_entity.type
_entity.pdbx_description
1 polymer ?
#
loop_
_entity_poly.entity_id
_entity_poly.type
_entity_poly.pdbx_seq_one_letter_code
_entity_poly.pdbx_strand_id
1 'polypeptide(L)'
;MAIDRRKGFMYFSMTDLLVKTDLRGNPIGSVTGFTGHLGDLDFNEKDGRVYGSLEYKEAKSFSIAILDVESVTRMDMDARSTGVVSTVHLGEVVKDFTADMNGDGVFDGDTADTPDHRYGCSGIDGVAFGPAFGDRRGRHAEPRLTVAYGVYANRGRADNDHQVLLQYDVTRWRKYERPLTESAPHTSGPARADGKFFAYTGNTTYGVQNLEYDGHSGNWLMAVYRGTKPGFPNYSVFALDGARKPVRGIVRGQRTPERGLLLPLLREGAHDAATGTHGWPAPGQYGQYGLVSLDDGRFYVARSGTVQEGGVTKQTARAELNTWTGRTPSPFSPVAPAGPADPVSPGDRVSPGDRVSPGDPVSPGAA
;
A
#
# COMPACT_ATOMS: atom_id res chain seq x y z
N MET A 1 -4.99 0.27 -3.27
CA MET A 1 -5.78 -0.85 -3.87
C MET A 1 -5.48 -2.12 -3.08
N ALA A 2 -6.50 -2.98 -2.78
CA ALA A 2 -6.32 -4.20 -2.00
C ALA A 2 -7.05 -5.39 -2.63
N ILE A 3 -6.71 -6.62 -2.24
CA ILE A 3 -7.30 -7.85 -2.77
C ILE A 3 -7.60 -8.87 -1.68
N ASP A 4 -8.84 -9.39 -1.65
CA ASP A 4 -9.18 -10.63 -0.95
C ASP A 4 -9.09 -11.80 -1.93
N ARG A 5 -7.94 -12.46 -1.93
CA ARG A 5 -7.68 -13.58 -2.86
C ARG A 5 -8.56 -14.81 -2.60
N ARG A 6 -9.02 -14.99 -1.35
CA ARG A 6 -9.86 -16.14 -0.99
C ARG A 6 -11.27 -16.02 -1.52
N LYS A 7 -11.83 -14.80 -1.46
CA LYS A 7 -13.19 -14.53 -1.92
C LYS A 7 -13.25 -13.98 -3.34
N GLY A 8 -12.10 -13.62 -3.92
CA GLY A 8 -12.01 -13.08 -5.28
C GLY A 8 -12.56 -11.67 -5.40
N PHE A 9 -12.27 -10.80 -4.43
CA PHE A 9 -12.70 -9.38 -4.46
C PHE A 9 -11.50 -8.46 -4.54
N MET A 10 -11.68 -7.33 -5.21
CA MET A 10 -10.75 -6.22 -5.23
C MET A 10 -11.40 -4.98 -4.63
N TYR A 11 -10.58 -4.13 -4.02
CA TYR A 11 -10.98 -2.89 -3.39
C TYR A 11 -10.13 -1.75 -3.92
N PHE A 12 -10.78 -0.68 -4.34
CA PHE A 12 -10.14 0.50 -4.90
C PHE A 12 -10.53 1.73 -4.07
N SER A 13 -9.54 2.50 -3.64
CA SER A 13 -9.74 3.85 -3.10
C SER A 13 -9.68 4.87 -4.23
N MET A 14 -10.55 5.85 -4.17
CA MET A 14 -10.62 6.97 -5.11
C MET A 14 -10.85 8.26 -4.34
N THR A 15 -9.90 8.63 -3.47
CA THR A 15 -9.91 9.81 -2.60
C THR A 15 -11.08 9.86 -1.59
N ASP A 16 -12.33 9.91 -2.05
CA ASP A 16 -13.55 10.05 -1.26
C ASP A 16 -14.49 8.85 -1.38
N LEU A 17 -14.03 7.79 -2.02
CA LEU A 17 -14.82 6.63 -2.39
C LEU A 17 -13.99 5.35 -2.26
N LEU A 18 -14.60 4.28 -1.69
CA LEU A 18 -14.12 2.91 -1.83
C LEU A 18 -15.08 2.14 -2.75
N VAL A 19 -14.52 1.41 -3.72
CA VAL A 19 -15.28 0.49 -4.59
C VAL A 19 -14.82 -0.94 -4.36
N LYS A 20 -15.78 -1.84 -4.15
CA LYS A 20 -15.59 -3.29 -4.10
C LYS A 20 -16.04 -3.89 -5.43
N THR A 21 -15.19 -4.72 -6.04
CA THR A 21 -15.47 -5.42 -7.29
C THR A 21 -15.16 -6.91 -7.18
N ASP A 22 -15.63 -7.70 -8.13
CA ASP A 22 -15.03 -9.03 -8.41
C ASP A 22 -13.69 -8.87 -9.15
N LEU A 23 -13.00 -9.99 -9.42
CA LEU A 23 -11.71 -9.99 -10.16
C LEU A 23 -11.86 -9.65 -11.65
N ARG A 24 -13.09 -9.53 -12.16
CA ARG A 24 -13.38 -9.09 -13.54
C ARG A 24 -13.66 -7.58 -13.59
N GLY A 25 -13.68 -6.91 -12.43
CA GLY A 25 -13.97 -5.49 -12.32
C GLY A 25 -15.46 -5.17 -12.25
N ASN A 26 -16.37 -6.16 -12.12
CA ASN A 26 -17.79 -5.89 -11.93
C ASN A 26 -18.03 -5.32 -10.53
N PRO A 27 -18.64 -4.14 -10.38
CA PRO A 27 -18.89 -3.53 -9.08
C PRO A 27 -19.91 -4.34 -8.27
N ILE A 28 -19.63 -4.52 -6.98
CA ILE A 28 -20.49 -5.23 -6.01
C ILE A 28 -21.06 -4.25 -5.00
N GLY A 29 -20.28 -3.26 -4.59
CA GLY A 29 -20.68 -2.26 -3.64
C GLY A 29 -19.66 -1.12 -3.55
N SER A 30 -20.08 -0.03 -2.93
CA SER A 30 -19.19 1.10 -2.67
C SER A 30 -19.50 1.75 -1.33
N VAL A 31 -18.50 2.45 -0.79
CA VAL A 31 -18.61 3.26 0.42
C VAL A 31 -18.24 4.68 0.05
N THR A 32 -19.16 5.62 0.31
CA THR A 32 -19.04 7.04 0.00
C THR A 32 -19.13 7.89 1.27
N GLY A 33 -19.01 9.20 1.13
CA GLY A 33 -19.18 10.13 2.24
C GLY A 33 -17.91 10.38 3.05
N PHE A 34 -16.75 10.00 2.53
CA PHE A 34 -15.48 10.51 3.04
C PHE A 34 -15.30 11.96 2.60
N THR A 35 -14.93 12.85 3.51
CA THR A 35 -14.52 14.24 3.20
C THR A 35 -13.01 14.41 3.31
N GLY A 36 -12.33 13.45 3.93
CA GLY A 36 -10.88 13.34 3.93
C GLY A 36 -10.35 12.59 2.72
N HIS A 37 -9.02 12.52 2.61
CA HIS A 37 -8.36 11.74 1.57
C HIS A 37 -8.15 10.29 2.02
N LEU A 38 -8.88 9.37 1.39
CA LEU A 38 -8.67 7.93 1.50
C LEU A 38 -7.59 7.52 0.48
N GLY A 39 -6.39 7.23 0.97
CA GLY A 39 -5.22 6.90 0.13
C GLY A 39 -5.11 5.40 -0.17
N ASP A 40 -3.94 4.84 0.07
CA ASP A 40 -3.65 3.43 -0.21
C ASP A 40 -4.42 2.48 0.71
N LEU A 41 -4.64 1.26 0.22
CA LEU A 41 -5.41 0.22 0.90
C LEU A 41 -4.62 -1.08 0.97
N ASP A 42 -4.78 -1.83 2.07
CA ASP A 42 -4.39 -3.22 2.11
C ASP A 42 -5.40 -4.10 2.87
N PHE A 43 -5.44 -5.38 2.52
CA PHE A 43 -6.36 -6.36 3.07
C PHE A 43 -5.68 -7.20 4.16
N ASN A 44 -6.22 -7.16 5.37
CA ASN A 44 -5.74 -8.00 6.46
C ASN A 44 -6.37 -9.40 6.40
N GLU A 45 -5.63 -10.37 5.95
CA GLU A 45 -6.09 -11.78 5.88
C GLU A 45 -6.45 -12.39 7.24
N LYS A 46 -5.98 -11.80 8.36
CA LYS A 46 -6.24 -12.28 9.71
C LYS A 46 -7.64 -11.95 10.20
N ASP A 47 -8.15 -10.78 9.88
CA ASP A 47 -9.46 -10.32 10.34
C ASP A 47 -10.48 -10.06 9.23
N GLY A 48 -10.06 -10.19 7.97
CA GLY A 48 -10.94 -10.07 6.80
C GLY A 48 -11.37 -8.63 6.50
N ARG A 49 -10.63 -7.63 6.98
CA ARG A 49 -10.95 -6.21 6.81
C ARG A 49 -9.93 -5.50 5.92
N VAL A 50 -10.34 -4.43 5.28
CA VAL A 50 -9.45 -3.53 4.55
C VAL A 50 -9.02 -2.39 5.47
N TYR A 51 -7.73 -2.08 5.42
CA TYR A 51 -7.11 -0.98 6.13
C TYR A 51 -6.62 0.05 5.10
N GLY A 52 -6.91 1.33 5.32
CA GLY A 52 -6.53 2.41 4.41
C GLY A 52 -6.06 3.65 5.15
N SER A 53 -5.13 4.38 4.55
CA SER A 53 -4.75 5.70 5.05
C SER A 53 -5.91 6.67 4.87
N LEU A 54 -6.21 7.45 5.90
CA LEU A 54 -7.27 8.47 5.88
C LEU A 54 -6.76 9.74 6.56
N GLU A 55 -6.76 10.83 5.82
CA GLU A 55 -6.22 12.09 6.31
C GLU A 55 -7.19 13.26 6.16
N TYR A 56 -7.17 14.10 7.19
CA TYR A 56 -7.88 15.38 7.28
C TYR A 56 -6.86 16.46 7.65
N LYS A 57 -6.16 17.01 6.67
CA LYS A 57 -5.02 17.90 6.87
C LYS A 57 -5.40 19.20 7.58
N GLU A 58 -6.53 19.80 7.22
CA GLU A 58 -7.04 21.00 7.90
C GLU A 58 -7.31 20.75 9.39
N ALA A 59 -7.85 19.57 9.72
CA ALA A 59 -8.07 19.16 11.10
C ALA A 59 -6.80 18.61 11.77
N LYS A 60 -5.66 18.56 11.08
CA LYS A 60 -4.40 17.95 11.54
C LYS A 60 -4.64 16.53 12.08
N SER A 61 -5.49 15.76 11.43
CA SER A 61 -5.87 14.41 11.83
C SER A 61 -5.50 13.39 10.79
N PHE A 62 -4.78 12.37 11.22
CA PHE A 62 -4.31 11.25 10.41
C PHE A 62 -4.72 9.95 11.08
N SER A 63 -5.40 9.10 10.34
CA SER A 63 -5.97 7.87 10.86
C SER A 63 -5.83 6.72 9.86
N ILE A 64 -5.96 5.52 10.34
CA ILE A 64 -6.25 4.36 9.50
C ILE A 64 -7.76 4.13 9.52
N ALA A 65 -8.37 4.15 8.35
CA ALA A 65 -9.73 3.67 8.15
C ALA A 65 -9.69 2.14 8.12
N ILE A 66 -10.58 1.51 8.88
CA ILE A 66 -10.74 0.06 8.97
C ILE A 66 -12.14 -0.26 8.48
N LEU A 67 -12.23 -0.95 7.35
CA LEU A 67 -13.48 -1.19 6.64
C LEU A 67 -13.89 -2.65 6.79
N ASP A 68 -15.10 -2.89 7.30
CA ASP A 68 -15.77 -4.19 7.24
C ASP A 68 -16.29 -4.41 5.81
N VAL A 69 -15.41 -4.88 4.95
CA VAL A 69 -15.70 -5.05 3.53
C VAL A 69 -16.63 -6.22 3.23
N GLU A 70 -16.89 -7.09 4.19
CA GLU A 70 -17.90 -8.14 4.06
C GLU A 70 -19.29 -7.52 4.03
N SER A 71 -19.53 -6.52 4.85
CA SER A 71 -20.77 -5.77 4.92
C SER A 71 -20.99 -4.81 3.75
N VAL A 72 -20.00 -4.58 2.88
CA VAL A 72 -20.15 -3.78 1.67
C VAL A 72 -20.80 -4.60 0.57
N THR A 73 -22.14 -4.48 0.46
CA THR A 73 -22.99 -5.33 -0.38
C THR A 73 -23.83 -4.58 -1.41
N ARG A 74 -23.81 -3.25 -1.38
CA ARG A 74 -24.54 -2.37 -2.32
C ARG A 74 -23.75 -1.10 -2.59
N MET A 75 -24.10 -0.42 -3.66
CA MET A 75 -23.50 0.87 -4.02
C MET A 75 -23.92 1.96 -3.02
N ASP A 76 -23.06 2.96 -2.87
CA ASP A 76 -23.29 4.22 -2.15
C ASP A 76 -23.68 4.03 -0.67
N MET A 77 -23.00 3.10 0.01
CA MET A 77 -23.12 2.98 1.47
C MET A 77 -22.39 4.17 2.12
N ASP A 78 -23.11 4.91 2.97
CA ASP A 78 -22.49 6.05 3.67
C ASP A 78 -21.54 5.58 4.77
N ALA A 79 -20.30 6.04 4.72
CA ALA A 79 -19.20 5.64 5.64
C ALA A 79 -19.50 5.98 7.10
N ARG A 80 -20.30 7.02 7.37
CA ARG A 80 -20.59 7.54 8.71
C ARG A 80 -21.75 6.82 9.39
N SER A 81 -22.77 6.43 8.62
CA SER A 81 -24.05 5.95 9.17
C SER A 81 -24.23 4.44 9.09
N THR A 82 -23.51 3.74 8.22
CA THR A 82 -23.68 2.29 8.02
C THR A 82 -22.90 1.42 8.99
N GLY A 83 -21.95 2.00 9.73
CA GLY A 83 -21.08 1.26 10.65
C GLY A 83 -20.01 0.41 9.97
N VAL A 84 -19.89 0.50 8.64
CA VAL A 84 -18.87 -0.28 7.88
C VAL A 84 -17.46 0.30 8.01
N VAL A 85 -17.32 1.52 8.51
CA VAL A 85 -16.04 2.20 8.69
C VAL A 85 -15.81 2.56 10.14
N SER A 86 -14.69 2.12 10.67
CA SER A 86 -14.10 2.63 11.92
C SER A 86 -12.73 3.21 11.65
N THR A 87 -12.22 4.02 12.57
CA THR A 87 -10.90 4.66 12.42
C THR A 87 -10.05 4.47 13.68
N VAL A 88 -8.72 4.50 13.47
CA VAL A 88 -7.72 4.52 14.54
C VAL A 88 -6.74 5.65 14.26
N HIS A 89 -6.64 6.58 15.20
CA HIS A 89 -5.83 7.78 15.06
C HIS A 89 -4.33 7.50 15.20
N LEU A 90 -3.51 8.19 14.41
CA LEU A 90 -2.05 8.04 14.39
C LEU A 90 -1.35 9.28 14.98
N GLY A 91 -1.25 9.35 16.31
CA GLY A 91 -0.65 10.47 17.00
C GLY A 91 0.82 10.75 16.65
N GLU A 92 1.58 9.74 16.24
CA GLU A 92 2.97 9.91 15.76
C GLU A 92 3.04 10.75 14.49
N VAL A 93 2.09 10.56 13.57
CA VAL A 93 2.00 11.31 12.31
C VAL A 93 1.64 12.78 12.61
N VAL A 94 0.64 13.00 13.46
CA VAL A 94 0.25 14.36 13.88
C VAL A 94 1.42 15.12 14.45
N LYS A 95 2.19 14.48 15.33
CA LYS A 95 3.37 15.07 15.95
C LYS A 95 4.42 15.52 14.92
N ASP A 96 4.69 14.73 13.90
CA ASP A 96 5.68 15.07 12.89
C ASP A 96 5.12 16.08 11.86
N PHE A 97 3.84 15.98 11.53
CA PHE A 97 3.16 16.94 10.66
C PHE A 97 3.07 18.33 11.28
N THR A 98 2.75 18.44 12.57
CA THR A 98 2.61 19.71 13.27
C THR A 98 3.90 20.18 13.95
N ALA A 99 5.03 19.55 13.64
CA ALA A 99 6.30 19.94 14.25
C ALA A 99 6.74 21.35 13.80
N ASP A 100 6.98 22.21 14.76
CA ASP A 100 7.62 23.50 14.59
C ASP A 100 9.14 23.29 14.45
N MET A 101 9.60 23.18 13.19
CA MET A 101 11.00 22.85 12.90
C MET A 101 11.91 24.08 12.87
N ASN A 102 11.37 25.29 12.77
CA ASN A 102 12.14 26.52 12.88
C ASN A 102 12.23 27.04 14.31
N GLY A 103 11.32 26.65 15.21
CA GLY A 103 11.32 26.98 16.63
C GLY A 103 10.74 28.36 16.92
N ASP A 104 9.86 28.89 16.08
CA ASP A 104 9.24 30.19 16.25
C ASP A 104 7.91 30.14 17.04
N GLY A 105 7.42 28.96 17.35
CA GLY A 105 6.18 28.75 18.10
C GLY A 105 4.91 28.86 17.26
N VAL A 106 5.03 28.95 15.94
CA VAL A 106 3.91 29.05 14.98
C VAL A 106 3.93 27.84 14.06
N PHE A 107 2.77 27.28 13.76
CA PHE A 107 2.61 26.30 12.70
C PHE A 107 2.23 27.01 11.40
N ASP A 108 3.13 27.02 10.41
CA ASP A 108 2.99 27.79 9.16
C ASP A 108 2.05 27.14 8.12
N GLY A 109 1.32 26.11 8.49
CA GLY A 109 0.30 25.52 7.66
C GLY A 109 0.75 24.30 6.82
N ASP A 110 -0.15 23.82 5.99
CA ASP A 110 0.03 22.63 5.16
C ASP A 110 0.57 23.02 3.77
N THR A 111 1.84 23.38 3.68
CA THR A 111 2.49 23.73 2.41
C THR A 111 3.90 23.16 2.32
N ALA A 112 4.37 22.96 1.08
CA ALA A 112 5.74 22.48 0.83
C ALA A 112 6.81 23.53 1.21
N ASP A 113 6.45 24.78 1.22
CA ASP A 113 7.40 25.91 1.39
C ASP A 113 7.61 26.32 2.84
N THR A 114 6.75 25.84 3.76
CA THR A 114 6.95 26.10 5.20
C THR A 114 8.22 25.41 5.73
N PRO A 115 8.92 26.00 6.73
CA PRO A 115 10.01 25.31 7.41
C PRO A 115 9.55 24.19 8.36
N ASP A 116 8.27 24.14 8.67
CA ASP A 116 7.67 23.13 9.56
C ASP A 116 7.63 21.72 8.95
N HIS A 117 6.92 20.82 9.58
CA HIS A 117 6.78 19.42 9.19
C HIS A 117 8.08 18.61 9.27
N ARG A 118 8.27 17.90 10.36
CA ARG A 118 9.46 17.03 10.52
C ARG A 118 9.56 16.02 9.38
N TYR A 119 10.74 15.84 8.83
CA TYR A 119 11.04 15.02 7.66
C TYR A 119 10.29 15.43 6.37
N GLY A 120 9.75 16.65 6.34
CA GLY A 120 8.87 17.07 5.25
C GLY A 120 7.54 16.33 5.23
N CYS A 121 7.06 15.85 6.38
CA CYS A 121 5.80 15.10 6.50
C CYS A 121 4.62 15.92 5.96
N SER A 122 3.96 15.41 4.91
CA SER A 122 2.73 15.99 4.35
C SER A 122 1.47 15.20 4.70
N GLY A 123 1.59 14.22 5.61
CA GLY A 123 0.54 13.29 5.99
C GLY A 123 0.95 11.84 5.80
N ILE A 124 0.02 10.99 5.40
CA ILE A 124 0.20 9.55 5.17
C ILE A 124 -0.43 9.14 3.84
N ASP A 125 0.13 8.11 3.21
CA ASP A 125 -0.45 7.57 1.97
C ASP A 125 -0.30 6.05 1.91
N GLY A 126 0.88 5.50 1.57
CA GLY A 126 1.09 4.07 1.42
C GLY A 126 0.84 3.27 2.69
N VAL A 127 0.10 2.17 2.58
CA VAL A 127 -0.13 1.21 3.66
C VAL A 127 0.00 -0.22 3.17
N ALA A 128 0.62 -1.10 3.96
CA ALA A 128 0.67 -2.53 3.64
C ALA A 128 0.84 -3.39 4.89
N PHE A 129 0.29 -4.59 4.85
CA PHE A 129 0.58 -5.65 5.81
C PHE A 129 1.79 -6.47 5.38
N GLY A 130 2.67 -6.76 6.33
CA GLY A 130 3.82 -7.61 6.11
C GLY A 130 4.57 -7.87 7.40
N PRO A 131 5.73 -8.55 7.37
CA PRO A 131 6.50 -8.86 8.56
C PRO A 131 7.04 -7.60 9.23
N ALA A 132 7.45 -7.70 10.49
CA ALA A 132 8.31 -6.67 11.07
C ALA A 132 9.61 -6.57 10.24
N PHE A 133 10.09 -5.35 10.00
CA PHE A 133 11.34 -5.16 9.24
C PHE A 133 12.50 -5.93 9.84
N GLY A 134 13.14 -6.77 9.02
CA GLY A 134 14.22 -7.65 9.42
C GLY A 134 13.79 -8.95 10.13
N ASP A 135 12.51 -9.26 10.15
CA ASP A 135 12.02 -10.58 10.60
C ASP A 135 12.23 -11.61 9.49
N ARG A 136 13.18 -12.53 9.73
CA ARG A 136 13.55 -13.54 8.75
C ARG A 136 12.49 -14.61 8.45
N ARG A 137 11.41 -14.65 9.23
CA ARG A 137 10.29 -15.53 8.94
C ARG A 137 9.50 -15.09 7.71
N GLY A 138 9.68 -13.83 7.27
CA GLY A 138 9.03 -13.26 6.09
C GLY A 138 7.50 -13.41 6.19
N ARG A 139 6.86 -13.91 5.15
CA ARG A 139 5.40 -14.13 5.11
C ARG A 139 4.83 -15.05 6.21
N HIS A 140 5.68 -15.78 6.92
CA HIS A 140 5.27 -16.62 8.05
C HIS A 140 5.33 -15.91 9.41
N ALA A 141 5.76 -14.65 9.43
CA ALA A 141 5.70 -13.81 10.61
C ALA A 141 4.28 -13.30 10.88
N GLU A 142 4.02 -12.89 12.12
CA GLU A 142 2.80 -12.12 12.39
C GLU A 142 2.87 -10.79 11.63
N PRO A 143 1.85 -10.48 10.81
CA PRO A 143 1.84 -9.27 10.01
C PRO A 143 1.72 -8.03 10.88
N ARG A 144 2.40 -6.99 10.47
CA ARG A 144 2.27 -5.63 11.00
C ARG A 144 1.75 -4.72 9.92
N LEU A 145 0.94 -3.75 10.31
CA LEU A 145 0.58 -2.68 9.41
C LEU A 145 1.75 -1.72 9.31
N THR A 146 2.24 -1.50 8.10
CA THR A 146 3.22 -0.47 7.79
C THR A 146 2.52 0.69 7.14
N VAL A 147 2.79 1.91 7.62
CA VAL A 147 2.21 3.17 7.14
C VAL A 147 3.36 4.05 6.70
N ALA A 148 3.32 4.55 5.48
CA ALA A 148 4.32 5.45 4.94
C ALA A 148 3.84 6.91 5.00
N TYR A 149 4.75 7.83 5.27
CA TYR A 149 4.46 9.25 5.21
C TYR A 149 4.29 9.71 3.77
N GLY A 150 3.36 10.64 3.56
CA GLY A 150 3.48 11.62 2.51
C GLY A 150 4.68 12.53 2.79
N VAL A 151 5.41 12.95 1.77
CA VAL A 151 6.59 13.80 1.89
C VAL A 151 6.52 14.94 0.89
N TYR A 152 6.63 16.18 1.36
CA TYR A 152 6.64 17.35 0.49
C TYR A 152 7.85 17.36 -0.46
N ALA A 153 7.60 17.73 -1.72
CA ALA A 153 8.61 17.75 -2.78
C ALA A 153 9.52 18.98 -2.77
N ASN A 154 9.58 19.75 -1.69
CA ASN A 154 10.41 20.97 -1.63
C ASN A 154 11.87 20.63 -1.92
N ARG A 155 12.42 21.25 -2.97
CA ARG A 155 13.81 21.03 -3.44
C ARG A 155 14.84 21.71 -2.55
N GLY A 156 14.43 22.75 -1.81
CA GLY A 156 15.29 23.52 -0.90
C GLY A 156 15.49 22.87 0.47
N ARG A 157 14.65 21.88 0.83
CA ARG A 157 14.79 21.13 2.09
C ARG A 157 15.90 20.11 2.00
N ALA A 158 16.61 19.86 3.10
CA ALA A 158 17.60 18.81 3.21
C ALA A 158 17.06 17.58 3.97
N ASP A 159 16.00 17.74 4.76
CA ASP A 159 15.47 16.74 5.69
C ASP A 159 14.36 15.84 5.11
N ASN A 160 13.98 16.05 3.83
CA ASN A 160 12.93 15.33 3.15
C ASN A 160 13.45 14.25 2.16
N ASP A 161 14.69 13.77 2.35
CA ASP A 161 15.34 12.79 1.46
C ASP A 161 15.14 11.33 1.90
N HIS A 162 14.33 11.10 2.93
CA HIS A 162 13.97 9.77 3.40
C HIS A 162 12.47 9.55 3.28
N GLN A 163 12.09 8.37 2.83
CA GLN A 163 10.74 7.88 3.10
C GLN A 163 10.70 7.45 4.56
N VAL A 164 9.63 7.83 5.27
CA VAL A 164 9.42 7.46 6.68
C VAL A 164 8.33 6.42 6.75
N LEU A 165 8.62 5.29 7.40
CA LEU A 165 7.70 4.18 7.55
C LEU A 165 7.48 3.89 9.03
N LEU A 166 6.21 3.78 9.41
CA LEU A 166 5.79 3.42 10.77
C LEU A 166 5.24 2.00 10.75
N GLN A 167 5.61 1.16 11.72
CA GLN A 167 5.00 -0.16 11.88
C GLN A 167 4.17 -0.24 13.14
N TYR A 168 3.04 -0.96 13.04
CA TYR A 168 2.06 -1.14 14.12
C TYR A 168 1.63 -2.59 14.23
N ASP A 169 1.53 -3.08 15.47
CA ASP A 169 0.81 -4.30 15.84
C ASP A 169 -0.68 -3.98 16.00
N VAL A 170 -1.47 -4.32 14.99
CA VAL A 170 -2.91 -4.01 14.98
C VAL A 170 -3.76 -4.98 15.80
N THR A 171 -3.18 -6.05 16.35
CA THR A 171 -3.93 -7.08 17.10
C THR A 171 -4.67 -6.52 18.32
N ARG A 172 -4.20 -5.39 18.83
CA ARG A 172 -4.79 -4.71 20.00
C ARG A 172 -5.56 -3.43 19.63
N TRP A 173 -5.82 -3.19 18.35
CA TRP A 173 -6.41 -1.93 17.92
C TRP A 173 -7.90 -1.80 18.19
N ARG A 174 -8.64 -2.88 18.39
CA ARG A 174 -10.07 -2.84 18.75
C ARG A 174 -10.41 -1.88 19.90
N LYS A 175 -9.52 -1.72 20.87
CA LYS A 175 -9.70 -0.76 21.97
C LYS A 175 -9.66 0.71 21.54
N TYR A 176 -9.02 1.00 20.40
CA TYR A 176 -8.87 2.34 19.84
C TYR A 176 -9.90 2.64 18.75
N GLU A 177 -10.44 1.61 18.11
CA GLU A 177 -11.42 1.79 17.02
C GLU A 177 -12.62 2.60 17.49
N ARG A 178 -12.99 3.61 16.71
CA ARG A 178 -14.20 4.42 16.89
C ARG A 178 -14.88 4.58 15.54
N PRO A 179 -16.22 4.75 15.51
CA PRO A 179 -16.93 5.09 14.29
C PRO A 179 -16.32 6.33 13.64
N LEU A 180 -16.36 6.37 12.31
CA LEU A 180 -15.91 7.52 11.55
C LEU A 180 -16.73 8.76 11.92
N THR A 181 -16.04 9.86 12.26
CA THR A 181 -16.62 11.18 12.48
C THR A 181 -15.88 12.22 11.66
N GLU A 182 -16.54 12.76 10.63
CA GLU A 182 -15.94 13.66 9.65
C GLU A 182 -15.74 15.09 10.19
N SER A 183 -16.73 15.60 10.94
CA SER A 183 -16.69 16.98 11.46
C SER A 183 -15.74 17.19 12.61
N ALA A 184 -15.40 16.13 13.35
CA ALA A 184 -14.51 16.16 14.49
C ALA A 184 -13.81 14.81 14.63
N PRO A 185 -12.74 14.53 13.83
CA PRO A 185 -12.02 13.29 13.93
C PRO A 185 -11.51 13.04 15.34
N HIS A 186 -11.74 11.84 15.86
CA HIS A 186 -11.31 11.48 17.20
C HIS A 186 -9.79 11.24 17.28
N THR A 187 -9.24 11.30 18.49
CA THR A 187 -7.81 11.07 18.75
C THR A 187 -7.52 9.73 19.44
N SER A 188 -8.48 8.77 19.37
CA SER A 188 -8.29 7.43 19.94
C SER A 188 -7.34 6.62 19.07
N GLY A 189 -6.16 6.31 19.58
CA GLY A 189 -5.13 5.57 18.86
C GLY A 189 -3.91 5.26 19.70
N PRO A 190 -2.92 4.54 19.16
CA PRO A 190 -1.66 4.31 19.84
C PRO A 190 -0.87 5.62 19.98
N ALA A 191 -0.27 5.84 21.14
CA ALA A 191 0.52 7.03 21.41
C ALA A 191 1.80 7.11 20.55
N ARG A 192 2.30 5.97 20.08
CA ARG A 192 3.50 5.83 19.23
C ARG A 192 3.35 4.61 18.33
N ALA A 193 4.08 4.64 17.21
CA ALA A 193 4.34 3.45 16.43
C ALA A 193 5.21 2.45 17.22
N ASP A 194 5.09 1.15 16.90
CA ASP A 194 5.97 0.12 17.44
C ASP A 194 7.38 0.24 16.85
N GLY A 195 7.50 0.83 15.66
CA GLY A 195 8.78 1.15 15.02
C GLY A 195 8.65 2.30 14.04
N LYS A 196 9.70 3.14 13.97
CA LYS A 196 9.86 4.22 12.99
C LYS A 196 11.14 4.00 12.22
N PHE A 197 11.04 3.97 10.90
CA PHE A 197 12.10 3.56 9.99
C PHE A 197 12.28 4.56 8.86
N PHE A 198 13.47 4.59 8.27
CA PHE A 198 13.87 5.56 7.27
C PHE A 198 14.51 4.87 6.07
N ALA A 199 14.00 5.13 4.87
CA ALA A 199 14.61 4.67 3.61
C ALA A 199 15.15 5.87 2.83
N TYR A 200 16.44 5.88 2.52
CA TYR A 200 17.06 6.98 1.81
C TYR A 200 16.86 6.85 0.29
N THR A 201 16.03 7.71 -0.26
CA THR A 201 15.58 7.65 -1.67
C THR A 201 15.84 8.95 -2.44
N GLY A 202 16.15 10.04 -1.75
CA GLY A 202 15.90 11.40 -2.20
C GLY A 202 14.45 11.80 -1.94
N ASN A 203 14.13 13.06 -2.21
CA ASN A 203 12.76 13.51 -2.06
C ASN A 203 11.84 12.89 -3.13
N THR A 204 10.57 12.80 -2.81
CA THR A 204 9.50 12.38 -3.73
C THR A 204 8.37 13.39 -3.67
N THR A 205 7.46 13.35 -4.64
CA THR A 205 6.25 14.17 -4.57
C THR A 205 5.19 13.37 -3.81
N TYR A 206 4.79 13.86 -2.65
CA TYR A 206 3.82 13.23 -1.74
C TYR A 206 4.24 11.87 -1.14
N GLY A 207 5.53 11.52 -1.15
CA GLY A 207 6.02 10.31 -0.48
C GLY A 207 5.67 9.01 -1.20
N VAL A 208 5.50 7.94 -0.41
CA VAL A 208 5.12 6.61 -0.91
C VAL A 208 3.62 6.58 -1.14
N GLN A 209 3.21 6.53 -2.40
CA GLN A 209 1.80 6.52 -2.79
C GLN A 209 1.16 5.15 -2.61
N ASN A 210 1.89 4.10 -2.93
CA ASN A 210 1.49 2.73 -2.62
C ASN A 210 2.70 1.98 -2.06
N LEU A 211 2.44 1.28 -0.99
CA LEU A 211 3.37 0.38 -0.33
C LEU A 211 2.86 -1.05 -0.49
N GLU A 212 3.75 -2.00 -0.77
CA GLU A 212 3.36 -3.40 -0.92
C GLU A 212 4.45 -4.33 -0.39
N TYR A 213 4.06 -5.36 0.35
CA TYR A 213 4.93 -6.46 0.72
C TYR A 213 4.72 -7.65 -0.22
N ASP A 214 5.76 -8.04 -0.92
CA ASP A 214 5.72 -9.23 -1.78
C ASP A 214 6.22 -10.46 -1.03
N GLY A 215 5.32 -11.34 -0.67
CA GLY A 215 5.64 -12.57 0.03
C GLY A 215 6.43 -13.59 -0.80
N HIS A 216 6.49 -13.41 -2.14
CA HIS A 216 7.31 -14.24 -3.03
C HIS A 216 8.79 -13.89 -2.90
N SER A 217 9.15 -12.63 -3.03
CA SER A 217 10.54 -12.16 -2.91
C SER A 217 10.95 -11.86 -1.47
N GLY A 218 9.98 -11.60 -0.59
CA GLY A 218 10.22 -11.12 0.77
C GLY A 218 10.59 -9.64 0.85
N ASN A 219 10.44 -8.88 -0.21
CA ASN A 219 10.79 -7.47 -0.30
C ASN A 219 9.57 -6.56 -0.17
N TRP A 220 9.83 -5.30 0.19
CA TRP A 220 8.81 -4.26 0.22
C TRP A 220 8.98 -3.34 -0.99
N LEU A 221 7.91 -3.08 -1.71
CA LEU A 221 7.90 -2.18 -2.85
C LEU A 221 7.28 -0.84 -2.46
N MET A 222 7.90 0.24 -2.90
CA MET A 222 7.45 1.61 -2.70
C MET A 222 7.26 2.25 -4.07
N ALA A 223 6.01 2.49 -4.45
CA ALA A 223 5.69 3.26 -5.65
C ALA A 223 5.45 4.72 -5.28
N VAL A 224 6.14 5.64 -5.95
CA VAL A 224 6.15 7.07 -5.62
C VAL A 224 5.89 7.93 -6.86
N TYR A 225 5.34 9.13 -6.67
CA TYR A 225 5.53 10.17 -7.66
C TYR A 225 6.96 10.69 -7.59
N ARG A 226 7.59 10.80 -8.75
CA ARG A 226 9.00 11.19 -8.85
C ARG A 226 9.27 12.52 -8.17
N GLY A 227 10.36 12.57 -7.44
CA GLY A 227 10.95 13.82 -6.99
C GLY A 227 11.56 14.63 -8.15
N THR A 228 11.99 15.83 -7.81
CA THR A 228 12.65 16.73 -8.78
C THR A 228 13.96 17.31 -8.23
N LYS A 229 14.48 16.75 -7.15
CA LYS A 229 15.66 17.28 -6.46
C LYS A 229 16.91 17.07 -7.30
N PRO A 230 17.71 18.11 -7.58
CA PRO A 230 19.00 17.95 -8.24
C PRO A 230 19.93 17.05 -7.42
N GLY A 231 20.76 16.28 -8.13
CA GLY A 231 21.71 15.35 -7.49
C GLY A 231 21.11 14.00 -7.07
N PHE A 232 19.83 13.78 -7.32
CA PHE A 232 19.17 12.49 -7.15
C PHE A 232 18.66 11.95 -8.50
N PRO A 233 18.63 10.62 -8.68
CA PRO A 233 18.12 10.02 -9.92
C PRO A 233 16.59 10.12 -10.03
N ASN A 234 15.89 10.43 -8.94
CA ASN A 234 14.44 10.60 -8.88
C ASN A 234 13.69 9.41 -9.50
N TYR A 235 13.90 8.22 -8.95
CA TYR A 235 13.21 6.99 -9.35
C TYR A 235 11.72 7.04 -8.99
N SER A 236 10.90 6.25 -9.68
CA SER A 236 9.45 6.12 -9.42
C SER A 236 9.10 4.87 -8.61
N VAL A 237 9.99 3.87 -8.61
CA VAL A 237 9.82 2.64 -7.85
C VAL A 237 11.10 2.36 -7.08
N PHE A 238 10.95 2.06 -5.80
CA PHE A 238 12.02 1.58 -4.93
C PHE A 238 11.61 0.24 -4.32
N ALA A 239 12.59 -0.54 -3.89
CA ALA A 239 12.34 -1.72 -3.09
C ALA A 239 13.25 -1.71 -1.86
N LEU A 240 12.70 -2.16 -0.72
CA LEU A 240 13.46 -2.42 0.49
C LEU A 240 13.85 -3.89 0.52
N ASP A 241 15.09 -4.16 0.90
CA ASP A 241 15.61 -5.53 1.07
C ASP A 241 15.04 -6.12 2.37
N GLY A 242 13.97 -6.91 2.25
CA GLY A 242 13.29 -7.52 3.40
C GLY A 242 14.11 -8.56 4.15
N ALA A 243 15.18 -9.10 3.53
CA ALA A 243 16.09 -10.05 4.18
C ALA A 243 17.05 -9.36 5.15
N ARG A 244 17.25 -8.06 5.04
CA ARG A 244 18.20 -7.29 5.84
C ARG A 244 17.52 -6.59 7.01
N LYS A 245 18.16 -6.66 8.18
CA LYS A 245 17.70 -5.94 9.36
C LYS A 245 17.92 -4.43 9.20
N PRO A 246 17.02 -3.60 9.78
CA PRO A 246 17.25 -2.17 9.90
C PRO A 246 18.57 -1.89 10.65
N VAL A 247 19.31 -0.88 10.20
CA VAL A 247 20.61 -0.50 10.78
C VAL A 247 20.48 0.86 11.47
N ARG A 248 20.96 0.97 12.72
CA ARG A 248 20.99 2.25 13.42
C ARG A 248 22.02 3.18 12.78
N GLY A 249 21.57 4.27 12.17
CA GLY A 249 22.40 5.22 11.44
C GLY A 249 21.90 6.66 11.55
N ILE A 250 22.59 7.56 10.87
CA ILE A 250 22.22 9.00 10.84
C ILE A 250 21.11 9.20 9.81
N VAL A 251 20.01 9.83 10.24
CA VAL A 251 18.98 10.36 9.35
C VAL A 251 19.53 11.66 8.74
N ARG A 252 19.79 11.63 7.44
CA ARG A 252 20.48 12.74 6.76
C ARG A 252 19.55 13.96 6.67
N GLY A 253 20.17 15.15 6.58
CA GLY A 253 19.48 16.41 6.34
C GLY A 253 18.83 17.04 7.57
N GLN A 254 18.85 16.41 8.73
CA GLN A 254 18.29 16.97 9.95
C GLN A 254 19.17 18.12 10.48
N ARG A 255 18.53 19.23 10.90
CA ARG A 255 19.24 20.40 11.48
C ARG A 255 20.06 20.01 12.74
N THR A 256 19.47 19.15 13.58
CA THR A 256 20.16 18.53 14.72
C THR A 256 20.46 17.07 14.37
N PRO A 257 21.67 16.58 14.59
CA PRO A 257 22.02 15.20 14.30
C PRO A 257 21.06 14.21 14.94
N GLU A 258 20.41 13.40 14.10
CA GLU A 258 19.45 12.40 14.54
C GLU A 258 19.86 11.01 14.09
N ARG A 259 19.66 10.00 14.95
CA ARG A 259 19.87 8.60 14.63
C ARG A 259 18.56 7.86 14.61
N GLY A 260 18.31 7.16 13.49
CA GLY A 260 17.14 6.34 13.27
C GLY A 260 17.49 4.92 12.84
N LEU A 261 16.46 4.12 12.60
CA LEU A 261 16.57 2.78 12.01
C LEU A 261 16.46 2.92 10.50
N LEU A 262 17.58 2.76 9.81
CA LEU A 262 17.68 2.89 8.37
C LEU A 262 17.34 1.55 7.70
N LEU A 263 16.46 1.58 6.72
CA LEU A 263 16.10 0.43 5.88
C LEU A 263 17.01 0.40 4.65
N PRO A 264 17.66 -0.74 4.36
CA PRO A 264 18.46 -0.87 3.15
C PRO A 264 17.58 -1.00 1.92
N LEU A 265 17.87 -0.23 0.87
CA LEU A 265 17.29 -0.47 -0.44
C LEU A 265 17.81 -1.80 -1.00
N LEU A 266 16.95 -2.50 -1.74
CA LEU A 266 17.33 -3.66 -2.54
C LEU A 266 18.35 -3.22 -3.60
N ARG A 267 19.45 -3.97 -3.74
CA ARG A 267 20.52 -3.64 -4.68
C ARG A 267 20.20 -4.14 -6.10
N GLU A 268 19.04 -3.77 -6.58
CA GLU A 268 18.56 -4.06 -7.93
C GLU A 268 18.08 -2.78 -8.61
N GLY A 269 17.75 -2.90 -9.90
CA GLY A 269 17.39 -1.75 -10.72
C GLY A 269 18.59 -0.90 -11.12
N ALA A 270 18.36 0.38 -11.37
CA ALA A 270 19.42 1.33 -11.66
C ALA A 270 20.11 1.76 -10.35
N HIS A 271 21.44 1.86 -10.39
CA HIS A 271 22.26 2.33 -9.28
C HIS A 271 22.78 3.74 -9.58
N ASP A 272 22.56 4.65 -8.65
CA ASP A 272 23.21 5.97 -8.67
C ASP A 272 24.39 6.00 -7.72
N ALA A 273 25.61 6.06 -8.27
CA ALA A 273 26.84 6.00 -7.49
C ALA A 273 27.06 7.24 -6.60
N ALA A 274 26.48 8.40 -6.96
CA ALA A 274 26.65 9.64 -6.20
C ALA A 274 25.85 9.61 -4.90
N THR A 275 24.64 9.10 -4.91
CA THR A 275 23.77 8.99 -3.73
C THR A 275 23.84 7.63 -3.05
N GLY A 276 24.26 6.59 -3.78
CA GLY A 276 24.21 5.20 -3.35
C GLY A 276 22.79 4.61 -3.38
N THR A 277 21.83 5.29 -4.05
CA THR A 277 20.45 4.81 -4.15
C THR A 277 20.29 3.78 -5.27
N HIS A 278 19.34 2.87 -5.08
CA HIS A 278 18.90 1.91 -6.07
C HIS A 278 17.39 2.05 -6.29
N GLY A 279 16.93 1.85 -7.53
CA GLY A 279 15.52 1.91 -7.87
C GLY A 279 15.30 1.88 -9.39
N TRP A 280 14.06 2.13 -9.80
CA TRP A 280 13.69 2.08 -11.21
C TRP A 280 13.11 3.43 -11.65
N PRO A 281 13.62 3.97 -12.78
CA PRO A 281 13.05 5.19 -13.38
C PRO A 281 11.56 5.03 -13.69
N ALA A 282 11.15 3.84 -14.16
CA ALA A 282 9.79 3.43 -14.43
C ALA A 282 8.94 4.57 -15.04
N PRO A 283 9.25 5.00 -16.29
CA PRO A 283 8.53 6.08 -16.92
C PRO A 283 7.07 5.69 -17.17
N GLY A 284 6.13 6.50 -16.70
CA GLY A 284 4.69 6.24 -16.79
C GLY A 284 4.05 5.90 -15.44
N GLN A 285 3.01 5.07 -15.48
CA GLN A 285 2.24 4.67 -14.29
C GLN A 285 2.65 3.27 -13.85
N TYR A 286 3.42 3.17 -12.76
CA TYR A 286 3.93 1.90 -12.26
C TYR A 286 3.73 1.77 -10.75
N GLY A 287 2.46 1.66 -10.34
CA GLY A 287 2.06 1.36 -8.98
C GLY A 287 1.68 2.56 -8.12
N GLN A 288 1.94 3.82 -8.55
CA GLN A 288 1.55 5.00 -7.78
C GLN A 288 0.03 5.24 -7.69
N TYR A 289 -0.76 4.57 -8.50
CA TYR A 289 -2.23 4.59 -8.43
C TYR A 289 -2.84 3.33 -7.80
N GLY A 290 -2.01 2.33 -7.55
CA GLY A 290 -2.37 1.08 -6.91
C GLY A 290 -1.40 -0.02 -7.28
N LEU A 291 -0.97 -0.79 -6.29
CA LEU A 291 -0.05 -1.90 -6.42
C LEU A 291 -0.48 -3.00 -5.47
N VAL A 292 -0.62 -4.23 -5.96
CA VAL A 292 -0.94 -5.40 -5.13
C VAL A 292 -0.15 -6.60 -5.62
N SER A 293 0.59 -7.24 -4.72
CA SER A 293 1.27 -8.52 -4.96
C SER A 293 0.28 -9.69 -4.92
N LEU A 294 0.51 -10.66 -5.78
CA LEU A 294 -0.16 -11.96 -5.72
C LEU A 294 0.69 -13.03 -5.02
N ASP A 295 1.84 -12.67 -4.45
CA ASP A 295 2.81 -13.54 -3.77
C ASP A 295 3.34 -14.71 -4.62
N ASP A 296 3.33 -14.54 -5.92
CA ASP A 296 3.83 -15.51 -6.90
C ASP A 296 4.72 -14.87 -7.98
N GLY A 297 5.18 -13.62 -7.73
CA GLY A 297 5.96 -12.81 -8.65
C GLY A 297 5.10 -12.01 -9.63
N ARG A 298 3.77 -12.06 -9.50
CA ARG A 298 2.84 -11.25 -10.28
C ARG A 298 2.18 -10.18 -9.41
N PHE A 299 1.80 -9.09 -10.06
CA PHE A 299 1.21 -7.92 -9.43
C PHE A 299 0.05 -7.38 -10.24
N TYR A 300 -0.98 -6.91 -9.58
CA TYR A 300 -1.88 -5.95 -10.19
C TYR A 300 -1.29 -4.55 -10.02
N VAL A 301 -1.18 -3.84 -11.14
CA VAL A 301 -0.74 -2.44 -11.21
C VAL A 301 -1.88 -1.60 -11.74
N ALA A 302 -2.34 -0.64 -10.94
CA ALA A 302 -3.43 0.24 -11.35
C ALA A 302 -2.95 1.31 -12.33
N ARG A 303 -3.81 1.60 -13.29
CA ARG A 303 -3.69 2.69 -14.26
C ARG A 303 -4.86 3.63 -14.09
N SER A 304 -4.58 4.91 -14.05
CA SER A 304 -5.58 5.96 -14.11
C SER A 304 -5.65 6.56 -15.51
N GLY A 305 -6.83 6.97 -15.91
CA GLY A 305 -7.06 7.60 -17.21
C GLY A 305 -8.38 8.36 -17.25
N THR A 306 -8.70 8.89 -18.41
CA THR A 306 -9.98 9.54 -18.67
C THR A 306 -10.60 8.99 -19.94
N VAL A 307 -11.93 9.00 -20.00
CA VAL A 307 -12.70 8.66 -21.19
C VAL A 307 -13.77 9.72 -21.42
N GLN A 308 -14.06 10.02 -22.70
CA GLN A 308 -15.17 10.89 -23.09
C GLN A 308 -16.40 10.03 -23.36
N GLU A 309 -17.46 10.26 -22.63
CA GLU A 309 -18.72 9.55 -22.80
C GLU A 309 -19.90 10.53 -22.73
N GLY A 310 -20.66 10.65 -23.82
CA GLY A 310 -21.79 11.59 -23.89
C GLY A 310 -21.39 13.07 -23.71
N GLY A 311 -20.17 13.47 -24.09
CA GLY A 311 -19.65 14.82 -23.92
C GLY A 311 -19.12 15.12 -22.50
N VAL A 312 -19.12 14.14 -21.59
CA VAL A 312 -18.61 14.28 -20.23
C VAL A 312 -17.28 13.52 -20.10
N THR A 313 -16.27 14.15 -19.48
CA THR A 313 -15.02 13.51 -19.15
C THR A 313 -15.22 12.67 -17.86
N LYS A 314 -15.06 11.36 -17.98
CA LYS A 314 -15.10 10.44 -16.84
C LYS A 314 -13.70 9.97 -16.48
N GLN A 315 -13.40 9.89 -15.19
CA GLN A 315 -12.20 9.23 -14.70
C GLN A 315 -12.36 7.71 -14.84
N THR A 316 -11.29 7.05 -15.21
CA THR A 316 -11.24 5.59 -15.30
C THR A 316 -10.07 5.04 -14.50
N ALA A 317 -10.27 3.88 -13.89
CA ALA A 317 -9.21 3.09 -13.29
C ALA A 317 -9.29 1.67 -13.83
N ARG A 318 -8.13 1.07 -14.06
CA ARG A 318 -8.01 -0.35 -14.43
C ARG A 318 -6.83 -0.97 -13.72
N ALA A 319 -6.97 -2.21 -13.27
CA ALA A 319 -5.87 -3.00 -12.74
C ALA A 319 -5.34 -3.92 -13.85
N GLU A 320 -4.04 -3.84 -14.13
CA GLU A 320 -3.36 -4.66 -15.13
C GLU A 320 -2.48 -5.70 -14.45
N LEU A 321 -2.59 -6.96 -14.86
CA LEU A 321 -1.72 -8.02 -14.36
C LEU A 321 -0.33 -7.87 -14.98
N ASN A 322 0.69 -7.85 -14.13
CA ASN A 322 2.09 -7.72 -14.51
C ASN A 322 2.93 -8.78 -13.81
N THR A 323 4.05 -9.15 -14.42
CA THR A 323 5.11 -9.92 -13.79
C THR A 323 6.21 -8.99 -13.31
N TRP A 324 6.72 -9.20 -12.11
CA TRP A 324 7.93 -8.53 -11.64
C TRP A 324 9.15 -9.11 -12.36
N THR A 325 9.88 -8.27 -13.05
CA THR A 325 11.09 -8.66 -13.79
C THR A 325 12.36 -8.10 -13.18
N GLY A 326 12.25 -7.07 -12.34
CA GLY A 326 13.37 -6.32 -11.78
C GLY A 326 14.22 -5.58 -12.83
N ARG A 327 13.83 -5.57 -14.10
CA ARG A 327 14.60 -4.97 -15.19
C ARG A 327 14.44 -3.44 -15.21
N THR A 328 15.47 -2.74 -15.66
CA THR A 328 15.40 -1.33 -15.97
C THR A 328 14.99 -1.14 -17.44
N PRO A 329 14.30 -0.04 -17.79
CA PRO A 329 13.88 1.06 -16.91
C PRO A 329 12.63 0.77 -16.06
N SER A 330 11.87 -0.28 -16.37
CA SER A 330 10.65 -0.66 -15.67
C SER A 330 10.77 -2.07 -15.09
N PRO A 331 10.45 -2.26 -13.78
CA PRO A 331 10.50 -3.57 -13.16
C PRO A 331 9.30 -4.46 -13.49
N PHE A 332 8.23 -3.90 -14.06
CA PHE A 332 7.00 -4.61 -14.39
C PHE A 332 6.89 -4.86 -15.90
N SER A 333 6.41 -6.04 -16.26
CA SER A 333 6.05 -6.42 -17.62
C SER A 333 4.60 -6.92 -17.65
N PRO A 334 3.73 -6.35 -18.50
CA PRO A 334 2.34 -6.80 -18.61
C PRO A 334 2.27 -8.30 -18.96
N VAL A 335 1.36 -9.01 -18.30
CA VAL A 335 1.00 -10.36 -18.67
C VAL A 335 -0.04 -10.26 -19.78
N ALA A 336 0.24 -10.89 -20.94
CA ALA A 336 -0.75 -10.91 -22.01
C ALA A 336 -2.04 -11.55 -21.50
N PRO A 337 -3.24 -11.00 -21.83
CA PRO A 337 -4.48 -11.68 -21.53
C PRO A 337 -4.45 -13.05 -22.19
N ALA A 338 -4.89 -14.11 -21.48
CA ALA A 338 -5.10 -15.40 -22.09
C ALA A 338 -6.00 -15.18 -23.32
N GLY A 339 -5.53 -15.59 -24.49
CA GLY A 339 -6.37 -15.58 -25.69
C GLY A 339 -7.70 -16.26 -25.39
N PRO A 340 -8.79 -15.94 -26.12
CA PRO A 340 -10.02 -16.66 -25.96
C PRO A 340 -9.68 -18.16 -26.05
N ALA A 341 -10.08 -18.92 -25.03
CA ALA A 341 -9.88 -20.37 -25.04
C ALA A 341 -10.44 -20.89 -26.37
N ASP A 342 -9.61 -21.58 -27.17
CA ASP A 342 -10.08 -22.23 -28.39
C ASP A 342 -11.35 -22.97 -28.03
N PRO A 343 -12.43 -22.85 -28.81
CA PRO A 343 -13.64 -23.55 -28.53
C PRO A 343 -13.27 -25.04 -28.49
N VAL A 344 -13.48 -25.69 -27.35
CA VAL A 344 -13.25 -27.13 -27.16
C VAL A 344 -13.99 -27.81 -28.28
N SER A 345 -13.23 -28.43 -29.19
CA SER A 345 -13.81 -29.21 -30.31
C SER A 345 -14.80 -30.24 -29.74
N PRO A 346 -16.00 -30.39 -30.34
CA PRO A 346 -17.01 -31.31 -29.80
C PRO A 346 -16.63 -32.80 -29.88
N GLY A 347 -15.35 -33.11 -30.10
CA GLY A 347 -14.83 -34.44 -30.34
C GLY A 347 -14.36 -35.27 -29.14
N ASP A 348 -14.05 -34.63 -28.01
CA ASP A 348 -13.52 -35.33 -26.83
C ASP A 348 -14.61 -35.62 -25.78
N ARG A 349 -15.70 -36.26 -26.20
CA ARG A 349 -16.56 -36.96 -25.25
C ARG A 349 -15.88 -38.29 -24.91
N VAL A 350 -15.31 -38.37 -23.72
CA VAL A 350 -14.94 -39.66 -23.11
C VAL A 350 -16.20 -40.50 -23.02
N SER A 351 -16.21 -41.63 -23.74
CA SER A 351 -17.30 -42.60 -23.69
C SER A 351 -17.45 -43.15 -22.26
N PRO A 352 -18.69 -43.28 -21.74
CA PRO A 352 -18.91 -43.91 -20.45
C PRO A 352 -18.93 -45.43 -20.67
N GLY A 353 -17.81 -46.08 -20.47
CA GLY A 353 -17.72 -47.51 -20.59
C GLY A 353 -16.42 -48.06 -20.05
N ASP A 354 -16.31 -48.18 -18.74
CA ASP A 354 -15.57 -49.27 -18.10
C ASP A 354 -16.09 -49.39 -16.66
N ARG A 355 -17.11 -50.24 -16.52
CA ARG A 355 -17.54 -50.75 -15.23
C ARG A 355 -16.49 -51.77 -14.76
N VAL A 356 -15.78 -51.45 -13.70
CA VAL A 356 -15.00 -52.41 -12.94
C VAL A 356 -15.98 -53.29 -12.14
N SER A 357 -15.97 -54.58 -12.43
CA SER A 357 -16.72 -55.60 -11.69
C SER A 357 -16.15 -55.78 -10.28
N PRO A 358 -16.98 -56.07 -9.27
CA PRO A 358 -16.49 -56.34 -7.92
C PRO A 358 -15.90 -57.75 -7.86
N GLY A 359 -14.62 -57.84 -7.51
CA GLY A 359 -13.92 -59.10 -7.24
C GLY A 359 -14.22 -59.63 -5.83
N ASP A 360 -14.25 -60.94 -5.74
CA ASP A 360 -14.66 -61.82 -4.68
C ASP A 360 -13.94 -61.70 -3.34
N PRO A 361 -14.53 -62.22 -2.24
CA PRO A 361 -14.00 -62.09 -0.88
C PRO A 361 -12.89 -63.08 -0.60
N VAL A 362 -11.78 -62.63 -0.04
CA VAL A 362 -10.69 -63.46 0.48
C VAL A 362 -11.01 -63.92 1.90
N SER A 363 -11.08 -65.23 2.08
CA SER A 363 -11.22 -65.92 3.37
C SER A 363 -9.96 -65.75 4.27
N PRO A 364 -10.11 -65.82 5.61
CA PRO A 364 -9.00 -65.75 6.52
C PRO A 364 -8.35 -67.10 6.73
N GLY A 365 -7.05 -67.17 6.55
CA GLY A 365 -6.21 -68.34 6.87
C GLY A 365 -5.31 -68.07 8.04
N ALA A 366 -5.35 -68.96 9.02
CA ALA A 366 -4.61 -69.00 10.26
C ALA A 366 -3.12 -69.23 10.09
N ALA A 367 -2.31 -68.60 10.99
CA ALA A 367 -1.27 -69.11 11.89
C ALA A 367 -0.52 -67.94 12.50
#